data_2cd793fef63e22d39094b73212f86ffa
#
_entry.id   2cd793fef63e22d39094b73212f86ffa
#
_cell.length_a   1.000
_cell.length_b   1.000
_cell.length_c   1.000
_cell.angle_alpha   90.00
_cell.angle_beta   90.00
_cell.angle_gamma   90.00
#
_symmetry.space_group_name_H-M   'P 1'
#
loop_
_entity.id
_entity.type
_entity.pdbx_description
1 polymer ?
#
loop_
_entity_poly.entity_id
_entity_poly.type
_entity_poly.pdbx_seq_one_letter_code
_entity_poly.pdbx_strand_id
1 'polypeptide(L)'
;MKDLRHFALLLATLVALGTSANVPTGYYTSIDGKRGQDLKNAVHQLLKNHTVVPYSSLWYYFQSTDCHLNNHNQVWDMYSNITRYFRGSSAVSGMNREHSFPKSWWGGTQVDAYTDLNHLYPSDGDANLAKNNYPLGEVSTASFNNGCTKVGTPVSGQGGGCATVFEPDDEYKGDFARTYFYMATCYQDYTWKYTYMVSNTSWLTLNQWSINLLLKWSREDPVSDKEVARNDAVYKIQNNRNPFIDNPLLAEYIWGDRQGEAFIVGEGGEEPQGDPMLITPNLETAIAMGEVALGKSLTLTVFVKGKNLKENLSVLLFRDDYKMFSLPVTTIPRNAANSEDGYPLQVTYTPTAIGSHKCRLLIYDGGLTGSYGADITAECVAAPTLSTLTALPATDVDGQNYVAHWDAAPETIDYYIVNRIVYDDHNSIVESEQFSTEDTSYPFDDLLPGQTHTYTVQSYRLGYTSAPSNVITVAYSAIAGVEADKPIAFIPTQGGVLVKCSEPHHGVDIYTASGQHVKHLNVVSNDDFIYLPQGIYIMRSTTCRKPQKMVIR
;
A
#
# COMPACT_ATOMS: atom_id res chain seq x y z
N MET A 1 -17.02 -26.41 -65.15
CA MET A 1 -17.46 -26.41 -63.78
C MET A 1 -16.22 -26.39 -62.92
N LYS A 2 -15.85 -25.24 -62.43
CA LYS A 2 -14.62 -25.00 -61.63
C LYS A 2 -15.08 -24.55 -60.25
N ASP A 3 -14.79 -25.40 -59.27
CA ASP A 3 -15.05 -25.08 -57.85
C ASP A 3 -14.09 -23.99 -57.36
N LEU A 4 -14.68 -22.89 -56.93
CA LEU A 4 -13.97 -21.80 -56.25
C LEU A 4 -14.05 -22.08 -54.75
N ARG A 5 -12.96 -22.58 -54.16
CA ARG A 5 -12.82 -22.69 -52.70
C ARG A 5 -12.36 -21.34 -52.15
N HIS A 6 -13.22 -20.67 -51.40
CA HIS A 6 -12.87 -19.49 -50.65
C HIS A 6 -12.08 -19.90 -49.39
N PHE A 7 -10.82 -19.54 -49.32
CA PHE A 7 -10.01 -19.60 -48.12
C PHE A 7 -10.33 -18.33 -47.30
N ALA A 8 -11.11 -18.46 -46.26
CA ALA A 8 -11.29 -17.40 -45.28
C ALA A 8 -10.07 -17.38 -44.35
N LEU A 9 -9.20 -16.39 -44.52
CA LEU A 9 -8.10 -16.10 -43.61
C LEU A 9 -8.68 -15.44 -42.35
N LEU A 10 -8.81 -16.21 -41.27
CA LEU A 10 -9.17 -15.67 -39.95
C LEU A 10 -7.92 -14.97 -39.40
N LEU A 11 -7.87 -13.66 -39.53
CA LEU A 11 -6.87 -12.83 -38.86
C LEU A 11 -7.27 -12.76 -37.37
N ALA A 12 -6.72 -13.61 -36.53
CA ALA A 12 -6.84 -13.49 -35.09
C ALA A 12 -5.97 -12.28 -34.66
N THR A 13 -6.58 -11.12 -34.51
CA THR A 13 -5.96 -10.02 -33.78
C THR A 13 -5.82 -10.44 -32.32
N LEU A 14 -4.63 -10.82 -31.92
CA LEU A 14 -4.25 -10.94 -30.52
C LEU A 14 -4.25 -9.51 -29.96
N VAL A 15 -5.32 -9.14 -29.27
CA VAL A 15 -5.31 -7.94 -28.42
C VAL A 15 -4.45 -8.30 -27.24
N ALA A 16 -3.19 -7.87 -27.24
CA ALA A 16 -2.37 -7.84 -26.05
C ALA A 16 -3.04 -6.85 -25.09
N LEU A 17 -3.67 -7.36 -24.06
CA LEU A 17 -4.10 -6.59 -22.89
C LEU A 17 -2.82 -6.18 -22.15
N GLY A 18 -2.24 -5.04 -22.51
CA GLY A 18 -1.12 -4.46 -21.78
C GLY A 18 -1.53 -4.21 -20.33
N THR A 19 -0.70 -4.60 -19.37
CA THR A 19 -0.92 -4.27 -17.96
C THR A 19 -0.77 -2.77 -17.77
N SER A 20 -1.84 -2.08 -17.38
CA SER A 20 -1.79 -0.67 -17.02
C SER A 20 -1.05 -0.49 -15.70
N ALA A 21 -0.10 0.45 -15.64
CA ALA A 21 0.61 0.79 -14.42
C ALA A 21 -0.35 1.34 -13.35
N ASN A 22 -0.25 0.83 -12.11
CA ASN A 22 -1.01 1.33 -10.96
C ASN A 22 -0.36 2.58 -10.36
N VAL A 23 -0.26 3.65 -11.14
CA VAL A 23 0.29 4.92 -10.68
C VAL A 23 -0.72 5.60 -9.75
N PRO A 24 -0.35 5.93 -8.48
CA PRO A 24 -1.26 6.63 -7.58
C PRO A 24 -1.70 7.98 -8.17
N THR A 25 -2.97 8.29 -8.02
CA THR A 25 -3.53 9.57 -8.48
C THR A 25 -2.72 10.74 -7.94
N GLY A 26 -2.31 11.65 -8.83
CA GLY A 26 -1.54 12.82 -8.47
C GLY A 26 -0.06 12.58 -8.16
N TYR A 27 0.45 11.36 -8.27
CA TYR A 27 1.86 11.04 -7.97
C TYR A 27 2.84 11.92 -8.74
N TYR A 28 2.57 12.20 -10.00
CA TYR A 28 3.41 13.02 -10.88
C TYR A 28 3.01 14.49 -10.99
N THR A 29 2.05 14.98 -10.20
CA THR A 29 1.59 16.39 -10.29
C THR A 29 2.73 17.40 -10.09
N SER A 30 3.72 17.07 -9.27
CA SER A 30 4.85 17.98 -8.98
C SER A 30 5.79 18.21 -10.16
N ILE A 31 5.75 17.37 -11.19
CA ILE A 31 6.61 17.47 -12.40
C ILE A 31 5.84 18.00 -13.61
N ASP A 32 4.51 18.08 -13.54
CA ASP A 32 3.66 18.54 -14.62
C ASP A 32 3.95 19.99 -15.02
N GLY A 33 3.99 20.28 -16.31
CA GLY A 33 4.30 21.60 -16.86
C GLY A 33 5.75 22.09 -16.70
N LYS A 34 6.61 21.33 -16.02
CA LYS A 34 8.02 21.71 -15.82
C LYS A 34 8.87 21.35 -17.04
N ARG A 35 10.04 22.01 -17.15
CA ARG A 35 10.96 21.83 -18.28
C ARG A 35 12.43 21.87 -17.86
N GLY A 36 13.30 21.30 -18.67
CA GLY A 36 14.74 21.38 -18.53
C GLY A 36 15.24 20.99 -17.13
N GLN A 37 16.10 21.83 -16.55
CA GLN A 37 16.68 21.59 -15.23
C GLN A 37 15.62 21.58 -14.11
N ASP A 38 14.59 22.42 -14.20
CA ASP A 38 13.51 22.45 -13.20
C ASP A 38 12.70 21.16 -13.23
N LEU A 39 12.49 20.57 -14.41
CA LEU A 39 11.88 19.26 -14.54
C LEU A 39 12.72 18.18 -13.88
N LYS A 40 14.01 18.09 -14.21
CA LYS A 40 14.92 17.09 -13.63
C LYS A 40 15.01 17.24 -12.11
N ASN A 41 15.11 18.47 -11.60
CA ASN A 41 15.13 18.73 -10.16
C ASN A 41 13.82 18.34 -9.48
N ALA A 42 12.67 18.58 -10.10
CA ALA A 42 11.37 18.15 -9.55
C ALA A 42 11.24 16.63 -9.52
N VAL A 43 11.71 15.92 -10.54
CA VAL A 43 11.79 14.45 -10.55
C VAL A 43 12.72 13.97 -9.43
N HIS A 44 13.90 14.56 -9.26
CA HIS A 44 14.79 14.24 -8.15
C HIS A 44 14.09 14.39 -6.78
N GLN A 45 13.39 15.52 -6.55
CA GLN A 45 12.68 15.75 -5.29
C GLN A 45 11.57 14.71 -5.05
N LEU A 46 10.91 14.26 -6.10
CA LEU A 46 9.89 13.19 -6.04
C LEU A 46 10.49 11.84 -5.63
N LEU A 47 11.72 11.53 -6.07
CA LEU A 47 12.34 10.21 -5.93
C LEU A 47 13.17 10.03 -4.66
N LYS A 48 13.86 11.07 -4.20
CA LYS A 48 14.93 10.99 -3.20
C LYS A 48 14.49 10.53 -1.81
N ASN A 49 13.21 10.70 -1.45
CA ASN A 49 12.67 10.35 -0.14
C ASN A 49 11.91 9.02 -0.21
N HIS A 50 12.60 7.94 -0.53
CA HIS A 50 12.02 6.60 -0.57
C HIS A 50 12.38 5.79 0.69
N THR A 51 11.65 4.71 0.92
CA THR A 51 11.96 3.78 2.02
C THR A 51 13.20 2.97 1.69
N VAL A 52 14.23 3.08 2.53
CA VAL A 52 15.47 2.30 2.42
C VAL A 52 15.26 0.92 3.03
N VAL A 53 15.44 -0.13 2.24
CA VAL A 53 15.25 -1.50 2.67
C VAL A 53 16.55 -2.17 3.13
N PRO A 54 16.51 -3.15 4.06
CA PRO A 54 17.73 -3.86 4.48
C PRO A 54 18.31 -4.72 3.35
N TYR A 55 19.63 -4.67 3.14
CA TYR A 55 20.32 -5.50 2.13
C TYR A 55 20.10 -7.00 2.31
N SER A 56 19.97 -7.47 3.57
CA SER A 56 19.66 -8.86 3.90
C SER A 56 18.29 -9.31 3.40
N SER A 57 17.35 -8.38 3.21
CA SER A 57 15.96 -8.65 2.81
C SER A 57 15.75 -8.67 1.30
N LEU A 58 16.75 -8.36 0.48
CA LEU A 58 16.60 -8.23 -0.97
C LEU A 58 16.08 -9.50 -1.63
N TRP A 59 16.53 -10.70 -1.24
CA TRP A 59 16.02 -11.97 -1.79
C TRP A 59 14.53 -12.21 -1.47
N TYR A 60 14.04 -11.68 -0.36
CA TYR A 60 12.62 -11.69 -0.04
C TYR A 60 11.85 -10.78 -1.01
N TYR A 61 12.33 -9.57 -1.24
CA TYR A 61 11.66 -8.60 -2.13
C TYR A 61 11.71 -9.02 -3.59
N PHE A 62 12.81 -9.63 -4.07
CA PHE A 62 12.93 -10.12 -5.44
C PHE A 62 11.84 -11.12 -5.83
N GLN A 63 11.24 -11.84 -4.88
CA GLN A 63 10.11 -12.73 -5.16
C GLN A 63 8.89 -11.99 -5.70
N SER A 64 8.75 -10.71 -5.42
CA SER A 64 7.66 -9.87 -5.93
C SER A 64 8.11 -8.91 -7.03
N THR A 65 9.35 -8.42 -6.99
CA THR A 65 9.84 -7.46 -7.96
C THR A 65 10.43 -8.13 -9.21
N ASP A 66 11.07 -9.28 -9.06
CA ASP A 66 11.88 -9.92 -10.10
C ASP A 66 11.48 -11.37 -10.37
N CYS A 67 10.17 -11.68 -10.28
CA CYS A 67 9.59 -12.95 -10.74
C CYS A 67 9.03 -12.82 -12.16
N HIS A 68 8.91 -13.94 -12.87
CA HIS A 68 8.21 -13.99 -14.15
C HIS A 68 6.70 -13.75 -13.95
N LEU A 69 6.06 -13.02 -14.88
CA LEU A 69 4.62 -12.71 -14.81
C LEU A 69 3.74 -13.96 -14.78
N ASN A 70 4.12 -14.99 -15.54
CA ASN A 70 3.36 -16.23 -15.66
C ASN A 70 3.80 -17.32 -14.68
N ASN A 71 4.87 -17.10 -13.91
CA ASN A 71 5.40 -18.05 -12.94
C ASN A 71 6.13 -17.31 -11.81
N HIS A 72 5.40 -16.89 -10.81
CA HIS A 72 5.91 -16.09 -9.70
C HIS A 72 6.99 -16.78 -8.84
N ASN A 73 7.23 -18.09 -9.02
CA ASN A 73 8.35 -18.78 -8.37
C ASN A 73 9.62 -18.78 -9.21
N GLN A 74 9.54 -18.45 -10.50
CA GLN A 74 10.70 -18.40 -11.39
C GLN A 74 11.34 -17.01 -11.31
N VAL A 75 12.67 -16.99 -11.14
CA VAL A 75 13.45 -15.74 -11.14
C VAL A 75 13.49 -15.16 -12.54
N TRP A 76 13.20 -13.87 -12.67
CA TRP A 76 13.42 -13.09 -13.88
C TRP A 76 14.86 -12.55 -13.86
N ASP A 77 15.71 -13.11 -14.71
CA ASP A 77 17.15 -12.81 -14.78
C ASP A 77 17.49 -12.16 -16.14
N MET A 78 17.82 -10.87 -16.12
CA MET A 78 18.22 -10.12 -17.32
C MET A 78 19.68 -10.37 -17.74
N TYR A 79 20.39 -11.23 -17.02
CA TYR A 79 21.84 -11.46 -17.22
C TYR A 79 22.14 -12.83 -17.84
N SER A 80 21.18 -13.75 -17.81
CA SER A 80 21.35 -15.07 -18.41
C SER A 80 20.01 -15.72 -18.79
N ASN A 81 20.07 -16.68 -19.73
CA ASN A 81 18.93 -17.50 -20.12
C ASN A 81 18.76 -18.75 -19.23
N ILE A 82 19.43 -18.82 -18.09
CA ILE A 82 19.38 -19.97 -17.20
C ILE A 82 18.14 -19.87 -16.29
N THR A 83 17.22 -20.83 -16.45
CA THR A 83 16.02 -20.90 -15.60
C THR A 83 16.38 -21.22 -14.16
N ARG A 84 15.99 -20.36 -13.22
CA ARG A 84 16.16 -20.56 -11.78
C ARG A 84 14.87 -20.24 -11.04
N TYR A 85 14.76 -20.78 -9.83
CA TYR A 85 13.55 -20.63 -9.01
C TYR A 85 13.89 -20.10 -7.62
N PHE A 86 13.01 -19.26 -7.08
CA PHE A 86 13.14 -18.75 -5.71
C PHE A 86 13.06 -19.89 -4.68
N ARG A 87 13.74 -19.70 -3.56
CA ARG A 87 13.76 -20.62 -2.41
C ARG A 87 13.38 -19.85 -1.13
N GLY A 88 12.21 -19.25 -1.14
CA GLY A 88 11.81 -18.28 -0.10
C GLY A 88 12.78 -17.09 -0.07
N SER A 89 13.06 -16.56 1.09
CA SER A 89 13.98 -15.43 1.28
C SER A 89 15.47 -15.77 1.17
N SER A 90 15.82 -17.02 0.86
CA SER A 90 17.21 -17.45 0.72
C SER A 90 17.79 -17.08 -0.64
N ALA A 91 19.11 -16.89 -0.70
CA ALA A 91 19.81 -16.67 -1.94
C ALA A 91 19.61 -17.85 -2.90
N VAL A 92 19.36 -17.56 -4.18
CA VAL A 92 19.27 -18.56 -5.23
C VAL A 92 20.67 -18.99 -5.63
N SER A 93 20.91 -20.31 -5.68
CA SER A 93 22.22 -20.86 -6.02
C SER A 93 22.68 -20.41 -7.41
N GLY A 94 23.92 -19.96 -7.51
CA GLY A 94 24.53 -19.44 -8.75
C GLY A 94 24.07 -18.05 -9.14
N MET A 95 23.40 -17.33 -8.23
CA MET A 95 22.95 -15.95 -8.46
C MET A 95 23.50 -14.99 -7.40
N ASN A 96 23.60 -13.73 -7.78
CA ASN A 96 24.01 -12.62 -6.94
C ASN A 96 22.91 -11.53 -6.88
N ARG A 97 23.08 -10.59 -5.94
CA ARG A 97 22.36 -9.31 -5.89
C ARG A 97 23.21 -8.30 -6.62
N GLU A 98 22.81 -7.96 -7.83
CA GLU A 98 23.59 -7.09 -8.70
C GLU A 98 23.15 -5.64 -8.59
N HIS A 99 24.13 -4.77 -8.41
CA HIS A 99 23.99 -3.34 -8.58
C HIS A 99 24.19 -3.02 -10.06
N SER A 100 23.12 -2.99 -10.86
CA SER A 100 23.21 -2.77 -12.30
C SER A 100 23.92 -1.45 -12.62
N PHE A 101 23.68 -0.41 -11.81
CA PHE A 101 24.50 0.78 -11.71
C PHE A 101 25.57 0.53 -10.65
N PRO A 102 26.85 0.40 -11.01
CA PRO A 102 27.87 -0.15 -10.11
C PRO A 102 28.07 0.64 -8.83
N LYS A 103 27.96 0.02 -7.67
CA LYS A 103 28.14 0.66 -6.35
C LYS A 103 29.52 1.31 -6.17
N SER A 104 30.54 0.82 -6.85
CA SER A 104 31.87 1.43 -6.83
C SER A 104 31.91 2.84 -7.41
N TRP A 105 30.92 3.21 -8.24
CA TRP A 105 30.89 4.52 -8.87
C TRP A 105 30.60 5.65 -7.89
N TRP A 106 29.90 5.38 -6.79
CA TRP A 106 29.75 6.34 -5.66
C TRP A 106 30.63 6.01 -4.45
N GLY A 107 31.62 5.15 -4.60
CA GLY A 107 32.60 4.84 -3.56
C GLY A 107 32.32 3.58 -2.76
N GLY A 108 31.27 2.82 -3.04
CA GLY A 108 30.94 1.54 -2.42
C GLY A 108 30.44 1.63 -0.98
N THR A 109 30.20 2.82 -0.44
CA THR A 109 29.63 3.04 0.89
C THR A 109 28.15 2.65 0.92
N GLN A 110 27.68 2.21 2.09
CA GLN A 110 26.26 1.92 2.31
C GLN A 110 25.49 3.24 2.49
N VAL A 111 24.81 3.66 1.45
CA VAL A 111 23.94 4.82 1.36
C VAL A 111 22.61 4.38 0.72
N ASP A 112 21.62 5.26 0.59
CA ASP A 112 20.28 4.89 0.11
C ASP A 112 20.32 4.13 -1.23
N ALA A 113 21.19 4.53 -2.17
CA ALA A 113 21.42 3.83 -3.42
C ALA A 113 21.86 2.36 -3.25
N TYR A 114 22.46 2.01 -2.10
CA TYR A 114 23.02 0.67 -1.89
C TYR A 114 21.96 -0.44 -1.85
N THR A 115 20.72 -0.09 -1.50
CA THR A 115 19.63 -1.05 -1.41
C THR A 115 18.39 -0.67 -2.22
N ASP A 116 18.51 0.33 -3.10
CA ASP A 116 17.40 0.77 -3.93
C ASP A 116 17.05 -0.29 -5.00
N LEU A 117 15.84 -0.85 -4.87
CA LEU A 117 15.31 -1.89 -5.76
C LEU A 117 15.15 -1.42 -7.21
N ASN A 118 15.11 -0.10 -7.49
CA ASN A 118 15.01 0.39 -8.85
C ASN A 118 16.25 0.10 -9.72
N HIS A 119 17.37 -0.29 -9.09
CA HIS A 119 18.57 -0.70 -9.85
C HIS A 119 19.23 -1.98 -9.34
N LEU A 120 18.65 -2.63 -8.32
CA LEU A 120 19.10 -3.91 -7.81
C LEU A 120 18.30 -5.04 -8.42
N TYR A 121 19.00 -6.04 -8.95
CA TYR A 121 18.42 -7.20 -9.61
C TYR A 121 19.04 -8.51 -9.13
N PRO A 122 18.29 -9.63 -9.11
CA PRO A 122 18.91 -10.94 -9.07
C PRO A 122 19.61 -11.17 -10.41
N SER A 123 20.85 -11.62 -10.40
CA SER A 123 21.64 -11.81 -11.61
C SER A 123 22.40 -13.12 -11.58
N ASP A 124 22.60 -13.72 -12.72
CA ASP A 124 23.57 -14.83 -12.89
C ASP A 124 24.94 -14.42 -12.34
N GLY A 125 25.57 -15.34 -11.57
CA GLY A 125 26.82 -15.07 -10.89
C GLY A 125 28.01 -14.87 -11.83
N ASP A 126 28.08 -15.64 -12.93
CA ASP A 126 29.19 -15.56 -13.89
C ASP A 126 29.05 -14.29 -14.75
N ALA A 127 27.83 -13.94 -15.16
CA ALA A 127 27.56 -12.71 -15.91
C ALA A 127 27.83 -11.47 -15.04
N ASN A 128 27.44 -11.49 -13.76
CA ASN A 128 27.78 -10.44 -12.80
C ASN A 128 29.29 -10.29 -12.60
N LEU A 129 30.00 -11.41 -12.45
CA LEU A 129 31.46 -11.39 -12.33
C LEU A 129 32.10 -10.80 -13.61
N ALA A 130 31.64 -11.19 -14.78
CA ALA A 130 32.13 -10.67 -16.06
C ALA A 130 31.82 -9.17 -16.23
N LYS A 131 30.60 -8.75 -15.85
CA LYS A 131 30.18 -7.33 -15.89
C LYS A 131 31.04 -6.44 -15.00
N ASN A 132 31.40 -6.95 -13.81
CA ASN A 132 32.21 -6.16 -12.86
C ASN A 132 31.58 -4.76 -12.65
N ASN A 133 32.37 -3.69 -12.76
CA ASN A 133 31.96 -2.29 -12.67
C ASN A 133 32.07 -1.56 -14.03
N TYR A 134 32.07 -2.28 -15.13
CA TYR A 134 32.16 -1.71 -16.46
C TYR A 134 30.90 -0.90 -16.81
N PRO A 135 31.05 0.18 -17.61
CA PRO A 135 29.92 0.93 -18.11
C PRO A 135 29.08 0.09 -19.10
N LEU A 136 27.83 0.48 -19.29
CA LEU A 136 27.03 -0.02 -20.40
C LEU A 136 27.64 0.41 -21.73
N GLY A 137 27.47 -0.40 -22.77
CA GLY A 137 27.91 -0.07 -24.11
C GLY A 137 27.72 -1.25 -25.05
N GLU A 138 27.77 -0.98 -26.34
CA GLU A 138 27.71 -2.01 -27.39
C GLU A 138 29.11 -2.64 -27.56
N VAL A 139 29.15 -3.96 -27.62
CA VAL A 139 30.41 -4.72 -27.69
C VAL A 139 30.79 -5.02 -29.14
N SER A 140 31.94 -4.49 -29.58
CA SER A 140 32.51 -4.79 -30.91
C SER A 140 33.20 -6.15 -30.94
N THR A 141 33.88 -6.54 -29.86
CA THR A 141 34.57 -7.82 -29.70
C THR A 141 34.37 -8.34 -28.26
N ALA A 142 33.67 -9.45 -28.13
CA ALA A 142 33.34 -10.02 -26.84
C ALA A 142 34.49 -10.84 -26.26
N SER A 143 34.83 -10.61 -24.99
CA SER A 143 35.65 -11.49 -24.16
C SER A 143 34.80 -12.44 -23.29
N PHE A 144 33.54 -12.09 -23.05
CA PHE A 144 32.53 -12.93 -22.41
C PHE A 144 31.23 -12.81 -23.24
N ASN A 145 30.56 -13.96 -23.44
CA ASN A 145 29.24 -14.01 -24.08
C ASN A 145 28.56 -15.32 -23.63
N ASN A 146 27.40 -15.19 -22.95
CA ASN A 146 26.59 -16.33 -22.50
C ASN A 146 25.30 -16.53 -23.32
N GLY A 147 25.14 -15.81 -24.42
CA GLY A 147 23.94 -15.84 -25.28
C GLY A 147 22.82 -14.87 -24.83
N CYS A 148 23.01 -14.18 -23.69
CA CYS A 148 22.11 -13.13 -23.19
C CYS A 148 22.88 -11.82 -22.98
N THR A 149 24.08 -11.89 -22.41
CA THR A 149 24.90 -10.70 -22.15
C THR A 149 26.29 -10.86 -22.74
N LYS A 150 26.90 -9.74 -23.10
CA LYS A 150 28.26 -9.66 -23.62
C LYS A 150 29.10 -8.69 -22.79
N VAL A 151 30.38 -9.03 -22.62
CA VAL A 151 31.39 -8.09 -22.07
C VAL A 151 32.59 -8.08 -23.00
N GLY A 152 33.11 -6.91 -23.30
CA GLY A 152 34.23 -6.82 -24.21
C GLY A 152 34.60 -5.40 -24.63
N THR A 153 35.35 -5.29 -25.73
CA THR A 153 35.76 -4.01 -26.29
C THR A 153 34.56 -3.21 -26.77
N PRO A 154 34.41 -1.93 -26.42
CA PRO A 154 33.30 -1.12 -26.86
C PRO A 154 33.35 -0.84 -28.37
N VAL A 155 32.18 -0.57 -28.94
CA VAL A 155 32.08 0.11 -30.27
C VAL A 155 32.73 1.49 -30.15
N SER A 156 33.32 1.94 -31.25
CA SER A 156 34.01 3.24 -31.30
C SER A 156 33.13 4.40 -30.82
N GLY A 157 33.66 5.23 -29.93
CA GLY A 157 32.95 6.37 -29.34
C GLY A 157 32.17 6.05 -28.08
N GLN A 158 32.13 4.79 -27.64
CA GLN A 158 31.49 4.35 -26.40
C GLN A 158 32.50 4.01 -25.30
N GLY A 159 32.00 3.70 -24.09
CA GLY A 159 32.82 3.29 -22.97
C GLY A 159 33.36 4.44 -22.10
N GLY A 160 33.34 5.70 -22.57
CA GLY A 160 33.79 6.85 -21.76
C GLY A 160 35.22 6.76 -21.26
N GLY A 161 36.12 6.15 -22.05
CA GLY A 161 37.52 5.89 -21.70
C GLY A 161 37.78 4.55 -21.01
N CYS A 162 36.74 3.75 -20.70
CA CYS A 162 36.87 2.37 -20.28
C CYS A 162 37.13 1.48 -21.50
N ALA A 163 38.14 0.59 -21.40
CA ALA A 163 38.48 -0.35 -22.48
C ALA A 163 37.51 -1.53 -22.61
N THR A 164 36.58 -1.65 -21.66
CA THR A 164 35.63 -2.76 -21.58
C THR A 164 34.24 -2.21 -21.23
N VAL A 165 33.20 -2.75 -21.91
CA VAL A 165 31.80 -2.41 -21.65
C VAL A 165 30.98 -3.68 -21.44
N PHE A 166 29.79 -3.53 -20.85
CA PHE A 166 28.77 -4.55 -20.69
C PHE A 166 27.59 -4.23 -21.62
N GLU A 167 27.22 -5.20 -22.46
CA GLU A 167 26.06 -5.13 -23.34
C GLU A 167 25.02 -6.18 -22.88
N PRO A 168 23.81 -5.78 -22.46
CA PRO A 168 22.69 -6.70 -22.20
C PRO A 168 22.12 -7.22 -23.53
N ASP A 169 21.23 -8.21 -23.43
CA ASP A 169 20.40 -8.64 -24.56
C ASP A 169 19.54 -7.48 -25.07
N ASP A 170 19.17 -7.53 -26.35
CA ASP A 170 18.40 -6.47 -26.99
C ASP A 170 17.05 -6.23 -26.29
N GLU A 171 16.41 -7.28 -25.75
CA GLU A 171 15.13 -7.19 -25.01
C GLU A 171 15.22 -6.51 -23.64
N TYR A 172 16.45 -6.23 -23.14
CA TYR A 172 16.67 -5.58 -21.83
C TYR A 172 17.42 -4.25 -21.94
N LYS A 173 17.75 -3.81 -23.15
CA LYS A 173 18.48 -2.55 -23.36
C LYS A 173 17.72 -1.34 -22.83
N GLY A 174 16.41 -1.31 -23.08
CA GLY A 174 15.53 -0.27 -22.57
C GLY A 174 15.39 -0.30 -21.03
N ASP A 175 15.27 -1.50 -20.45
CA ASP A 175 15.22 -1.69 -18.98
C ASP A 175 16.44 -1.08 -18.29
N PHE A 176 17.64 -1.39 -18.82
CA PHE A 176 18.88 -0.80 -18.31
C PHE A 176 18.94 0.70 -18.54
N ALA A 177 18.49 1.20 -19.69
CA ALA A 177 18.46 2.63 -19.98
C ALA A 177 17.56 3.38 -18.99
N ARG A 178 16.34 2.92 -18.76
CA ARG A 178 15.38 3.51 -17.80
C ARG A 178 15.88 3.42 -16.37
N THR A 179 16.61 2.35 -16.03
CA THR A 179 17.31 2.22 -14.74
C THR A 179 18.40 3.29 -14.57
N TYR A 180 19.19 3.55 -15.61
CA TYR A 180 20.27 4.53 -15.55
C TYR A 180 19.75 5.98 -15.56
N PHE A 181 18.65 6.26 -16.27
CA PHE A 181 17.95 7.55 -16.15
C PHE A 181 17.43 7.79 -14.72
N TYR A 182 16.87 6.75 -14.08
CA TYR A 182 16.45 6.81 -12.68
C TYR A 182 17.63 7.15 -11.76
N MET A 183 18.73 6.40 -11.86
CA MET A 183 19.90 6.59 -10.99
C MET A 183 20.53 7.97 -11.18
N ALA A 184 20.68 8.44 -12.43
CA ALA A 184 21.21 9.76 -12.73
C ALA A 184 20.31 10.91 -12.29
N THR A 185 19.04 10.65 -11.99
CA THR A 185 18.07 11.65 -11.49
C THR A 185 17.92 11.55 -9.99
N CYS A 186 17.62 10.37 -9.45
CA CYS A 186 17.42 10.16 -8.02
C CYS A 186 18.66 10.54 -7.19
N TYR A 187 19.83 10.23 -7.71
CA TYR A 187 21.12 10.44 -7.03
C TYR A 187 22.00 11.50 -7.70
N GLN A 188 21.40 12.50 -8.34
CA GLN A 188 22.11 13.58 -9.06
C GLN A 188 23.07 14.37 -8.19
N ASP A 189 22.89 14.38 -6.88
CA ASP A 189 23.72 15.10 -5.91
C ASP A 189 24.92 14.29 -5.39
N TYR A 190 25.07 13.04 -5.87
CA TYR A 190 26.23 12.21 -5.50
C TYR A 190 27.50 12.68 -6.19
N THR A 191 28.64 12.47 -5.50
CA THR A 191 29.95 12.60 -6.11
C THR A 191 30.37 11.26 -6.69
N TRP A 192 30.48 11.20 -8.02
CA TRP A 192 30.86 10.00 -8.75
C TRP A 192 32.36 9.81 -8.80
N LYS A 193 32.84 8.69 -8.28
CA LYS A 193 34.25 8.29 -8.29
C LYS A 193 34.70 7.85 -9.69
N TYR A 194 33.81 7.18 -10.44
CA TYR A 194 34.04 6.75 -11.81
C TYR A 194 33.06 7.47 -12.72
N THR A 195 33.61 8.17 -13.71
CA THR A 195 32.86 9.08 -14.57
C THR A 195 32.72 8.55 -16.00
N TYR A 196 32.76 7.23 -16.19
CA TYR A 196 32.63 6.63 -17.52
C TYR A 196 31.32 7.02 -18.23
N MET A 197 30.19 7.00 -17.52
CA MET A 197 28.87 7.36 -18.06
C MET A 197 28.28 8.62 -17.42
N VAL A 198 28.81 9.05 -16.30
CA VAL A 198 28.28 10.16 -15.49
C VAL A 198 29.30 11.29 -15.32
N SER A 199 28.81 12.46 -14.95
CA SER A 199 29.61 13.64 -14.59
C SER A 199 29.20 14.14 -13.22
N ASN A 200 30.09 14.86 -12.53
CA ASN A 200 29.82 15.45 -11.21
C ASN A 200 29.08 16.80 -11.35
N THR A 201 28.02 16.81 -12.15
CA THR A 201 27.12 17.94 -12.30
C THR A 201 25.68 17.45 -12.10
N SER A 202 24.88 18.17 -11.32
CA SER A 202 23.47 17.81 -11.11
C SER A 202 22.60 17.98 -12.37
N TRP A 203 22.96 18.96 -13.23
CA TRP A 203 22.34 19.09 -14.53
C TRP A 203 22.91 18.09 -15.51
N LEU A 204 22.06 17.36 -16.19
CA LEU A 204 22.27 16.20 -17.04
C LEU A 204 22.82 14.98 -16.30
N THR A 205 23.80 15.10 -15.43
CA THR A 205 24.47 14.02 -14.69
C THR A 205 25.11 12.95 -15.59
N LEU A 206 24.51 12.61 -16.73
CA LEU A 206 25.04 11.69 -17.73
C LEU A 206 25.98 12.40 -18.72
N ASN A 207 27.00 11.70 -19.22
CA ASN A 207 27.85 12.17 -20.30
C ASN A 207 27.14 12.09 -21.63
N GLN A 208 27.49 12.92 -22.60
CA GLN A 208 26.80 13.00 -23.90
C GLN A 208 26.76 11.66 -24.64
N TRP A 209 27.84 10.89 -24.63
CA TRP A 209 27.86 9.60 -25.34
C TRP A 209 26.89 8.60 -24.64
N SER A 210 26.82 8.61 -23.31
CA SER A 210 25.90 7.73 -22.56
C SER A 210 24.45 8.19 -22.72
N ILE A 211 24.17 9.49 -22.80
CA ILE A 211 22.85 10.02 -23.16
C ILE A 211 22.40 9.43 -24.51
N ASN A 212 23.27 9.56 -25.54
CA ASN A 212 22.96 9.08 -26.90
C ASN A 212 22.68 7.55 -26.90
N LEU A 213 23.49 6.77 -26.19
CA LEU A 213 23.32 5.32 -26.05
C LEU A 213 22.00 4.96 -25.36
N LEU A 214 21.76 5.56 -24.19
CA LEU A 214 20.59 5.22 -23.36
C LEU A 214 19.28 5.66 -24.01
N LEU A 215 19.23 6.82 -24.67
CA LEU A 215 18.06 7.26 -25.44
C LEU A 215 17.82 6.32 -26.64
N LYS A 216 18.88 5.92 -27.36
CA LYS A 216 18.77 4.92 -28.41
C LYS A 216 18.14 3.64 -27.89
N TRP A 217 18.69 3.07 -26.84
CA TRP A 217 18.20 1.83 -26.25
C TRP A 217 16.76 1.94 -25.71
N SER A 218 16.41 3.06 -25.05
CA SER A 218 15.05 3.30 -24.57
C SER A 218 14.01 3.42 -25.68
N ARG A 219 14.42 3.89 -26.88
CA ARG A 219 13.57 3.99 -28.08
C ARG A 219 13.43 2.64 -28.79
N GLU A 220 14.50 1.85 -28.83
CA GLU A 220 14.54 0.55 -29.52
C GLU A 220 13.87 -0.57 -28.72
N ASP A 221 13.89 -0.46 -27.40
CA ASP A 221 13.27 -1.41 -26.46
C ASP A 221 12.26 -0.68 -25.56
N PRO A 222 10.97 -0.63 -25.98
CA PRO A 222 9.89 0.01 -25.24
C PRO A 222 9.61 -0.69 -23.91
N VAL A 223 8.92 0.02 -22.99
CA VAL A 223 8.52 -0.51 -21.67
C VAL A 223 7.71 -1.79 -21.82
N SER A 224 8.17 -2.83 -21.16
CA SER A 224 7.52 -4.14 -21.11
C SER A 224 6.50 -4.24 -19.97
N ASP A 225 5.53 -5.17 -20.09
CA ASP A 225 4.61 -5.53 -18.99
C ASP A 225 5.34 -5.93 -17.71
N LYS A 226 6.52 -6.54 -17.86
CA LYS A 226 7.36 -6.93 -16.74
C LYS A 226 7.93 -5.72 -16.00
N GLU A 227 8.38 -4.69 -16.70
CA GLU A 227 8.84 -3.45 -16.08
C GLU A 227 7.71 -2.73 -15.33
N VAL A 228 6.51 -2.68 -15.91
CA VAL A 228 5.32 -2.10 -15.27
C VAL A 228 5.01 -2.84 -13.97
N ALA A 229 4.90 -4.17 -14.01
CA ALA A 229 4.62 -4.98 -12.83
C ALA A 229 5.71 -4.85 -11.75
N ARG A 230 6.99 -4.77 -12.19
CA ARG A 230 8.12 -4.54 -11.29
C ARG A 230 8.05 -3.17 -10.62
N ASN A 231 7.77 -2.12 -11.38
CA ASN A 231 7.64 -0.76 -10.88
C ASN A 231 6.52 -0.65 -9.83
N ASP A 232 5.39 -1.31 -10.08
CA ASP A 232 4.28 -1.42 -9.11
C ASP A 232 4.68 -2.18 -7.83
N ALA A 233 5.46 -3.24 -7.95
CA ALA A 233 5.95 -4.01 -6.80
C ALA A 233 6.98 -3.22 -5.98
N VAL A 234 7.90 -2.52 -6.64
CA VAL A 234 8.89 -1.64 -5.98
C VAL A 234 8.18 -0.51 -5.23
N TYR A 235 7.16 0.11 -5.83
CA TYR A 235 6.39 1.16 -5.18
C TYR A 235 5.76 0.70 -3.86
N LYS A 236 5.18 -0.49 -3.82
CA LYS A 236 4.60 -1.08 -2.59
C LYS A 236 5.63 -1.28 -1.48
N ILE A 237 6.91 -1.38 -1.82
CA ILE A 237 8.00 -1.63 -0.88
C ILE A 237 8.71 -0.33 -0.49
N GLN A 238 9.02 0.53 -1.46
CA GLN A 238 9.88 1.72 -1.29
C GLN A 238 9.13 3.05 -1.33
N ASN A 239 7.84 3.08 -1.67
CA ASN A 239 7.01 4.29 -1.86
C ASN A 239 7.52 5.24 -2.96
N ASN A 240 8.38 4.76 -3.85
CA ASN A 240 8.77 5.49 -5.05
C ASN A 240 8.68 4.61 -6.29
N ARG A 241 8.52 5.23 -7.44
CA ARG A 241 8.41 4.59 -8.76
C ARG A 241 9.54 5.07 -9.65
N ASN A 242 9.95 4.25 -10.61
CA ASN A 242 10.79 4.72 -11.69
C ASN A 242 9.90 5.48 -12.71
N PRO A 243 9.99 6.82 -12.79
CA PRO A 243 9.14 7.62 -13.65
C PRO A 243 9.45 7.42 -15.14
N PHE A 244 10.61 6.88 -15.49
CA PHE A 244 11.00 6.59 -16.88
C PHE A 244 10.38 5.29 -17.40
N ILE A 245 9.77 4.48 -16.50
CA ILE A 245 8.89 3.36 -16.86
C ILE A 245 7.47 3.87 -17.05
N ASP A 246 6.94 4.65 -16.10
CA ASP A 246 5.56 5.16 -16.16
C ASP A 246 5.37 6.22 -17.27
N ASN A 247 6.41 6.99 -17.56
CA ASN A 247 6.43 8.05 -18.56
C ASN A 247 7.71 7.97 -19.39
N PRO A 248 7.84 7.03 -20.35
CA PRO A 248 9.09 6.79 -21.09
C PRO A 248 9.62 8.02 -21.81
N LEU A 249 8.73 8.89 -22.30
CA LEU A 249 9.11 10.14 -22.95
C LEU A 249 9.78 11.15 -22.01
N LEU A 250 9.68 10.99 -20.69
CA LEU A 250 10.33 11.90 -19.73
C LEU A 250 11.84 12.03 -20.00
N ALA A 251 12.48 10.95 -20.47
CA ALA A 251 13.88 10.98 -20.86
C ALA A 251 14.17 11.96 -22.01
N GLU A 252 13.25 12.09 -22.97
CA GLU A 252 13.37 13.02 -24.09
C GLU A 252 13.29 14.48 -23.64
N TYR A 253 12.48 14.79 -22.62
CA TYR A 253 12.34 16.14 -22.06
C TYR A 253 13.53 16.55 -21.20
N ILE A 254 14.27 15.59 -20.65
CA ILE A 254 15.45 15.87 -19.81
C ILE A 254 16.73 15.85 -20.66
N TRP A 255 16.89 14.85 -21.52
CA TRP A 255 18.15 14.59 -22.24
C TRP A 255 18.05 14.55 -23.78
N GLY A 256 16.82 14.38 -24.29
CA GLY A 256 16.62 14.11 -25.73
C GLY A 256 16.12 15.32 -26.55
N ASP A 257 15.37 15.00 -27.58
CA ASP A 257 14.97 15.95 -28.63
C ASP A 257 13.91 16.96 -28.14
N ARG A 258 13.24 16.70 -26.99
CA ARG A 258 12.23 17.59 -26.40
C ARG A 258 12.76 18.42 -25.23
N GLN A 259 14.08 18.51 -25.07
CA GLN A 259 14.71 19.31 -24.04
C GLN A 259 14.31 20.80 -24.17
N GLY A 260 13.77 21.36 -23.08
CA GLY A 260 13.27 22.73 -23.07
C GLY A 260 11.76 22.88 -23.34
N GLU A 261 11.08 21.84 -23.80
CA GLU A 261 9.62 21.78 -23.81
C GLU A 261 9.07 21.50 -22.41
N ALA A 262 7.83 21.92 -22.16
CA ALA A 262 7.15 21.58 -20.89
C ALA A 262 6.70 20.12 -20.93
N PHE A 263 7.11 19.34 -19.92
CA PHE A 263 6.64 17.96 -19.76
C PHE A 263 5.20 17.96 -19.27
N ILE A 264 4.33 17.29 -19.99
CA ILE A 264 2.92 17.10 -19.60
C ILE A 264 2.74 15.64 -19.18
N VAL A 265 2.27 15.43 -17.96
CA VAL A 265 2.06 14.08 -17.41
C VAL A 265 1.04 13.33 -18.26
N GLY A 266 1.45 12.14 -18.71
CA GLY A 266 0.62 11.30 -19.58
C GLY A 266 0.70 11.64 -21.07
N GLU A 267 1.60 12.52 -21.51
CA GLU A 267 1.89 12.70 -22.93
C GLU A 267 2.71 11.51 -23.47
N GLY A 268 2.34 11.00 -24.64
CA GLY A 268 3.10 9.93 -25.32
C GLY A 268 2.41 8.57 -25.40
N GLY A 269 1.16 8.44 -24.96
CA GLY A 269 0.32 7.32 -25.35
C GLY A 269 -0.05 7.39 -26.84
N GLU A 270 -0.45 6.27 -27.47
CA GLU A 270 -1.04 6.28 -28.81
C GLU A 270 -2.17 7.31 -28.87
N GLU A 271 -2.21 8.09 -29.98
CA GLU A 271 -3.30 9.05 -30.16
C GLU A 271 -4.65 8.30 -30.19
N PRO A 272 -5.59 8.68 -29.30
CA PRO A 272 -6.87 7.99 -29.21
C PRO A 272 -7.61 8.02 -30.56
N GLN A 273 -8.08 6.85 -31.00
CA GLN A 273 -8.83 6.73 -32.24
C GLN A 273 -10.31 7.03 -31.99
N GLY A 274 -10.89 7.94 -32.76
CA GLY A 274 -12.27 8.35 -32.69
C GLY A 274 -12.48 9.78 -32.16
N ASP A 275 -13.74 10.18 -32.08
CA ASP A 275 -14.09 11.53 -31.63
C ASP A 275 -14.00 11.64 -30.10
N PRO A 276 -13.39 12.72 -29.60
CA PRO A 276 -13.34 13.01 -28.16
C PRO A 276 -14.75 13.20 -27.59
N MET A 277 -15.00 12.57 -26.44
CA MET A 277 -16.28 12.70 -25.73
C MET A 277 -16.09 12.70 -24.24
N LEU A 278 -16.95 13.42 -23.51
CA LEU A 278 -17.10 13.34 -22.06
C LEU A 278 -18.10 12.25 -21.71
N ILE A 279 -17.76 11.38 -20.73
CA ILE A 279 -18.61 10.29 -20.25
C ILE A 279 -19.23 10.65 -18.90
N THR A 280 -18.40 11.16 -17.96
CA THR A 280 -18.83 11.63 -16.64
C THR A 280 -18.22 13.01 -16.35
N PRO A 281 -18.84 13.83 -15.51
CA PRO A 281 -20.10 13.61 -14.79
C PRO A 281 -21.32 13.61 -15.73
N ASN A 282 -22.43 13.02 -15.27
CA ASN A 282 -23.70 13.14 -15.98
C ASN A 282 -24.15 14.62 -15.93
N LEU A 283 -24.39 15.21 -17.10
CA LEU A 283 -24.72 16.62 -17.25
C LEU A 283 -26.23 16.92 -17.11
N GLU A 284 -27.06 15.89 -17.12
CA GLU A 284 -28.52 16.02 -17.01
C GLU A 284 -29.01 16.08 -15.57
N THR A 285 -28.18 15.67 -14.62
CA THR A 285 -28.49 15.68 -13.19
C THR A 285 -27.52 16.56 -12.43
N ALA A 286 -28.04 17.35 -11.46
CA ALA A 286 -27.18 18.13 -10.59
C ALA A 286 -26.38 17.23 -9.65
N ILE A 287 -25.13 17.58 -9.41
CA ILE A 287 -24.25 16.93 -8.44
C ILE A 287 -24.62 17.50 -7.06
N ALA A 288 -25.34 16.72 -6.25
CA ALA A 288 -25.69 17.11 -4.90
C ALA A 288 -24.53 16.78 -3.95
N MET A 289 -23.97 17.82 -3.30
CA MET A 289 -22.92 17.63 -2.30
C MET A 289 -23.49 17.24 -0.93
N GLY A 290 -24.72 17.61 -0.63
CA GLY A 290 -25.38 17.38 0.66
C GLY A 290 -25.32 18.59 1.58
N GLU A 291 -25.54 18.37 2.89
CA GLU A 291 -25.55 19.39 3.93
C GLU A 291 -24.18 19.57 4.57
N VAL A 292 -23.89 20.81 4.97
CA VAL A 292 -22.74 21.16 5.79
C VAL A 292 -23.13 22.25 6.79
N ALA A 293 -22.56 22.22 7.97
CA ALA A 293 -22.81 23.27 8.96
C ALA A 293 -21.97 24.52 8.65
N LEU A 294 -22.54 25.71 8.92
CA LEU A 294 -21.81 26.98 8.79
C LEU A 294 -20.50 26.92 9.59
N GLY A 295 -19.39 27.30 8.96
CA GLY A 295 -18.03 27.22 9.53
C GLY A 295 -17.31 25.89 9.29
N LYS A 296 -17.92 24.95 8.59
CA LYS A 296 -17.31 23.70 8.13
C LYS A 296 -17.24 23.68 6.61
N SER A 297 -16.44 22.76 6.09
CA SER A 297 -16.31 22.51 4.65
C SER A 297 -16.68 21.05 4.34
N LEU A 298 -17.19 20.83 3.14
CA LEU A 298 -17.52 19.51 2.62
C LEU A 298 -16.77 19.31 1.30
N THR A 299 -16.11 18.16 1.13
CA THR A 299 -15.44 17.81 -0.13
C THR A 299 -16.10 16.58 -0.72
N LEU A 300 -16.42 16.67 -2.01
CA LEU A 300 -16.99 15.57 -2.79
C LEU A 300 -16.03 15.23 -3.95
N THR A 301 -15.87 13.94 -4.22
CA THR A 301 -15.14 13.46 -5.41
C THR A 301 -16.10 13.36 -6.58
N VAL A 302 -15.81 14.11 -7.65
CA VAL A 302 -16.49 14.04 -8.93
C VAL A 302 -15.58 13.33 -9.92
N PHE A 303 -15.95 12.14 -10.40
CA PHE A 303 -15.15 11.44 -11.41
C PHE A 303 -15.35 12.06 -12.79
N VAL A 304 -14.30 12.65 -13.34
CA VAL A 304 -14.28 13.20 -14.70
C VAL A 304 -13.67 12.16 -15.63
N LYS A 305 -14.51 11.54 -16.45
CA LYS A 305 -14.12 10.51 -17.40
C LYS A 305 -14.47 10.93 -18.82
N GLY A 306 -13.51 10.80 -19.70
CA GLY A 306 -13.70 10.97 -21.12
C GLY A 306 -13.38 9.70 -21.90
N LYS A 307 -13.51 9.79 -23.19
CA LYS A 307 -13.06 8.78 -24.16
C LYS A 307 -12.50 9.49 -25.37
N ASN A 308 -11.38 9.00 -25.89
CA ASN A 308 -10.70 9.53 -27.05
C ASN A 308 -10.28 11.02 -26.90
N LEU A 309 -10.09 11.50 -25.65
CA LEU A 309 -9.59 12.85 -25.43
C LEU A 309 -8.18 12.97 -26.00
N LYS A 310 -7.92 14.03 -26.77
CA LYS A 310 -6.65 14.26 -27.47
C LYS A 310 -5.73 15.23 -26.75
N GLU A 311 -6.30 16.02 -25.83
CA GLU A 311 -5.61 17.04 -25.05
C GLU A 311 -6.11 16.98 -23.60
N ASN A 312 -5.44 17.69 -22.70
CA ASN A 312 -5.89 17.84 -21.32
C ASN A 312 -7.23 18.58 -21.28
N LEU A 313 -8.07 18.22 -20.31
CA LEU A 313 -9.30 18.95 -20.03
C LEU A 313 -9.00 20.17 -19.16
N SER A 314 -9.69 21.27 -19.43
CA SER A 314 -9.76 22.43 -18.55
C SER A 314 -11.03 22.38 -17.70
N VAL A 315 -10.93 22.73 -16.42
CA VAL A 315 -12.05 22.78 -15.48
C VAL A 315 -12.11 24.10 -14.73
N LEU A 316 -13.31 24.60 -14.52
CA LEU A 316 -13.53 25.79 -13.71
C LEU A 316 -14.94 25.79 -13.08
N LEU A 317 -15.09 26.53 -11.99
CA LEU A 317 -16.39 26.82 -11.36
C LEU A 317 -16.83 28.21 -11.71
N PHE A 318 -18.10 28.39 -12.01
CA PHE A 318 -18.66 29.69 -12.37
C PHE A 318 -20.15 29.79 -12.03
N ARG A 319 -20.73 30.97 -12.21
CA ARG A 319 -22.11 31.36 -11.89
C ARG A 319 -22.47 31.29 -10.40
N ASP A 320 -23.56 31.93 -10.05
CA ASP A 320 -24.19 31.94 -8.72
C ASP A 320 -23.15 32.02 -7.58
N ASP A 321 -23.14 31.06 -6.68
CA ASP A 321 -22.33 31.03 -5.47
C ASP A 321 -20.93 30.43 -5.65
N TYR A 322 -20.36 30.42 -6.86
CA TYR A 322 -19.13 29.73 -7.19
C TYR A 322 -17.96 30.03 -6.25
N LYS A 323 -17.94 31.20 -5.60
CA LYS A 323 -16.89 31.60 -4.64
C LYS A 323 -16.90 30.78 -3.34
N MET A 324 -18.00 30.09 -3.05
CA MET A 324 -18.13 29.18 -1.92
C MET A 324 -17.61 27.77 -2.28
N PHE A 325 -17.25 27.54 -3.53
CA PHE A 325 -16.74 26.28 -4.04
C PHE A 325 -15.33 26.47 -4.57
N SER A 326 -14.50 25.41 -4.50
CA SER A 326 -13.13 25.45 -4.97
C SER A 326 -12.71 24.11 -5.59
N LEU A 327 -11.74 24.19 -6.52
CA LEU A 327 -11.08 23.06 -7.13
C LEU A 327 -9.58 23.10 -6.81
N PRO A 328 -8.91 21.97 -6.56
CA PRO A 328 -7.47 21.92 -6.34
C PRO A 328 -6.67 22.11 -7.64
N VAL A 329 -7.31 21.88 -8.79
CA VAL A 329 -6.69 21.95 -10.13
C VAL A 329 -7.62 22.67 -11.10
N THR A 330 -7.04 23.27 -12.13
CA THR A 330 -7.76 23.86 -13.27
C THR A 330 -7.61 23.03 -14.56
N THR A 331 -6.76 21.99 -14.53
CA THR A 331 -6.47 21.13 -15.66
C THR A 331 -6.47 19.68 -15.22
N ILE A 332 -7.08 18.81 -16.01
CA ILE A 332 -7.11 17.36 -15.81
C ILE A 332 -6.32 16.69 -16.95
N PRO A 333 -5.30 15.87 -16.65
CA PRO A 333 -4.53 15.16 -17.67
C PRO A 333 -5.41 14.22 -18.51
N ARG A 334 -5.25 14.26 -19.84
CA ARG A 334 -6.05 13.47 -20.80
C ARG A 334 -6.04 11.97 -20.49
N ASN A 335 -4.86 11.44 -20.11
CA ASN A 335 -4.73 10.01 -19.85
C ASN A 335 -5.47 9.60 -18.57
N ALA A 336 -5.45 10.46 -17.54
CA ALA A 336 -6.21 10.22 -16.33
C ALA A 336 -7.72 10.29 -16.58
N ALA A 337 -8.18 11.24 -17.41
CA ALA A 337 -9.58 11.32 -17.80
C ALA A 337 -10.01 10.20 -18.75
N ASN A 338 -9.10 9.71 -19.63
CA ASN A 338 -9.37 8.57 -20.52
C ASN A 338 -9.22 7.21 -19.83
N SER A 339 -8.76 7.14 -18.58
CA SER A 339 -8.62 5.88 -17.84
C SER A 339 -9.97 5.23 -17.55
N GLU A 340 -9.96 3.94 -17.20
CA GLU A 340 -11.18 3.20 -16.88
C GLU A 340 -11.96 3.82 -15.72
N ASP A 341 -11.26 4.32 -14.70
CA ASP A 341 -11.87 4.94 -13.51
C ASP A 341 -12.17 6.43 -13.70
N GLY A 342 -11.51 7.11 -14.66
CA GLY A 342 -11.54 8.56 -14.82
C GLY A 342 -10.72 9.30 -13.76
N TYR A 343 -10.70 10.63 -13.82
CA TYR A 343 -9.98 11.50 -12.88
C TYR A 343 -10.85 11.87 -11.67
N PRO A 344 -10.44 11.60 -10.43
CA PRO A 344 -11.18 11.95 -9.20
C PRO A 344 -10.98 13.44 -8.84
N LEU A 345 -11.79 14.31 -9.44
CA LEU A 345 -11.77 15.76 -9.17
C LEU A 345 -12.40 16.03 -7.80
N GLN A 346 -11.65 16.64 -6.89
CA GLN A 346 -12.14 17.07 -5.58
C GLN A 346 -12.84 18.43 -5.72
N VAL A 347 -14.13 18.50 -5.36
CA VAL A 347 -14.87 19.76 -5.25
C VAL A 347 -15.08 20.04 -3.78
N THR A 348 -14.56 21.16 -3.28
CA THR A 348 -14.72 21.57 -1.88
C THR A 348 -15.71 22.73 -1.80
N TYR A 349 -16.73 22.58 -0.96
CA TYR A 349 -17.72 23.60 -0.61
C TYR A 349 -17.43 24.16 0.78
N THR A 350 -17.27 25.49 0.87
CA THR A 350 -16.99 26.23 2.11
C THR A 350 -17.97 27.43 2.20
N PRO A 351 -19.16 27.22 2.75
CA PRO A 351 -20.19 28.24 2.78
C PRO A 351 -19.86 29.39 3.74
N THR A 352 -20.28 30.59 3.36
CA THR A 352 -20.18 31.80 4.18
C THR A 352 -21.54 32.27 4.72
N ALA A 353 -22.64 31.63 4.32
CA ALA A 353 -24.00 31.93 4.75
C ALA A 353 -24.85 30.65 4.79
N ILE A 354 -25.90 30.65 5.62
CA ILE A 354 -26.90 29.59 5.68
C ILE A 354 -27.82 29.70 4.45
N GLY A 355 -28.20 28.55 3.90
CA GLY A 355 -29.11 28.41 2.77
C GLY A 355 -28.60 27.46 1.70
N SER A 356 -29.41 27.29 0.65
CA SER A 356 -29.05 26.48 -0.52
C SER A 356 -28.16 27.29 -1.44
N HIS A 357 -27.05 26.70 -1.81
CA HIS A 357 -26.05 27.29 -2.71
C HIS A 357 -25.82 26.41 -3.94
N LYS A 358 -25.45 27.04 -5.04
CA LYS A 358 -25.20 26.36 -6.28
C LYS A 358 -24.09 27.02 -7.09
N CYS A 359 -23.40 26.21 -7.87
CA CYS A 359 -22.49 26.69 -8.90
C CYS A 359 -22.55 25.75 -10.11
N ARG A 360 -21.78 26.06 -11.14
CA ARG A 360 -21.66 25.21 -12.31
C ARG A 360 -20.20 24.85 -12.55
N LEU A 361 -19.91 23.56 -12.57
CA LEU A 361 -18.64 23.01 -13.04
C LEU A 361 -18.64 23.01 -14.56
N LEU A 362 -17.70 23.70 -15.19
CA LEU A 362 -17.47 23.67 -16.62
C LEU A 362 -16.25 22.81 -16.92
N ILE A 363 -16.40 21.96 -17.93
CA ILE A 363 -15.35 21.05 -18.45
C ILE A 363 -15.25 21.32 -19.95
N TYR A 364 -14.07 21.64 -20.45
CA TYR A 364 -13.83 22.00 -21.85
C TYR A 364 -12.41 21.63 -22.29
N ASP A 365 -12.00 21.95 -23.49
CA ASP A 365 -10.77 21.47 -24.13
C ASP A 365 -10.76 19.95 -24.35
N GLY A 366 -9.63 19.28 -24.29
CA GLY A 366 -9.53 17.81 -24.48
C GLY A 366 -9.78 17.35 -25.91
N GLY A 367 -9.90 18.28 -26.88
CA GLY A 367 -10.36 18.03 -28.25
C GLY A 367 -11.88 17.89 -28.35
N LEU A 368 -12.64 18.21 -27.29
CA LEU A 368 -14.11 18.22 -27.29
C LEU A 368 -14.65 19.32 -28.21
N THR A 369 -15.78 19.08 -28.87
CA THR A 369 -16.40 20.06 -29.81
C THR A 369 -17.11 21.21 -29.10
N GLY A 370 -17.13 21.23 -27.75
CA GLY A 370 -17.78 22.27 -26.95
C GLY A 370 -17.39 22.20 -25.49
N SER A 371 -18.07 23.00 -24.69
CA SER A 371 -17.94 22.99 -23.23
C SER A 371 -19.13 22.28 -22.58
N TYR A 372 -18.85 21.50 -21.56
CA TYR A 372 -19.80 20.68 -20.85
C TYR A 372 -19.96 21.21 -19.41
N GLY A 373 -21.19 21.39 -18.95
CA GLY A 373 -21.45 21.98 -17.65
C GLY A 373 -22.34 21.11 -16.78
N ALA A 374 -21.87 20.75 -15.58
CA ALA A 374 -22.66 20.09 -14.56
C ALA A 374 -23.01 21.08 -13.44
N ASP A 375 -24.28 21.13 -13.04
CA ASP A 375 -24.70 21.94 -11.89
C ASP A 375 -24.31 21.22 -10.61
N ILE A 376 -23.79 21.98 -9.64
CA ILE A 376 -23.44 21.50 -8.30
C ILE A 376 -24.33 22.23 -7.31
N THR A 377 -24.94 21.48 -6.39
CA THR A 377 -25.81 22.01 -5.34
C THR A 377 -25.33 21.58 -3.96
N ALA A 378 -25.44 22.45 -2.97
CA ALA A 378 -25.12 22.15 -1.59
C ALA A 378 -26.04 22.97 -0.65
N GLU A 379 -26.25 22.47 0.56
CA GLU A 379 -27.04 23.14 1.60
C GLU A 379 -26.13 23.51 2.78
N CYS A 380 -26.20 24.76 3.22
CA CYS A 380 -25.56 25.18 4.45
C CYS A 380 -26.61 25.38 5.54
N VAL A 381 -26.44 24.67 6.64
CA VAL A 381 -27.32 24.76 7.80
C VAL A 381 -26.61 25.40 9.00
N ALA A 382 -27.38 25.82 10.00
CA ALA A 382 -26.80 26.27 11.26
C ALA A 382 -25.99 25.15 11.93
N ALA A 383 -24.94 25.51 12.67
CA ALA A 383 -24.21 24.56 13.48
C ALA A 383 -25.17 23.79 14.41
N PRO A 384 -25.14 22.46 14.41
CA PRO A 384 -26.03 21.67 15.26
C PRO A 384 -25.70 21.89 16.74
N THR A 385 -26.72 21.94 17.58
CA THR A 385 -26.56 21.85 19.03
C THR A 385 -26.71 20.39 19.42
N LEU A 386 -25.66 19.80 19.94
CA LEU A 386 -25.62 18.38 20.31
C LEU A 386 -25.64 18.25 21.85
N SER A 387 -26.58 17.45 22.35
CA SER A 387 -26.72 17.18 23.78
C SER A 387 -25.63 16.23 24.27
N THR A 388 -25.19 16.41 25.53
CA THR A 388 -24.32 15.42 26.17
C THR A 388 -25.13 14.16 26.42
N LEU A 389 -24.62 13.01 25.97
CA LEU A 389 -25.27 11.71 26.12
C LEU A 389 -25.05 11.13 27.52
N THR A 390 -25.86 10.15 27.89
CA THR A 390 -25.65 9.33 29.08
C THR A 390 -25.20 7.95 28.64
N ALA A 391 -23.98 7.56 28.97
CA ALA A 391 -23.54 6.17 28.84
C ALA A 391 -24.13 5.32 29.96
N LEU A 392 -24.62 4.13 29.59
CA LEU A 392 -25.27 3.16 30.50
C LEU A 392 -24.27 2.07 30.86
N PRO A 393 -24.48 1.34 31.97
CA PRO A 393 -23.67 0.18 32.32
C PRO A 393 -23.61 -0.83 31.17
N ALA A 394 -22.44 -1.42 30.94
CA ALA A 394 -22.27 -2.49 29.96
C ALA A 394 -23.09 -3.73 30.34
N THR A 395 -23.60 -4.44 29.35
CA THR A 395 -24.27 -5.74 29.49
C THR A 395 -23.42 -6.85 28.87
N ASP A 396 -23.90 -8.10 29.03
CA ASP A 396 -23.29 -9.31 28.46
C ASP A 396 -21.79 -9.42 28.77
N VAL A 397 -21.39 -8.98 29.98
CA VAL A 397 -20.01 -9.06 30.45
C VAL A 397 -19.68 -10.51 30.75
N ASP A 398 -19.13 -11.22 29.77
CA ASP A 398 -18.79 -12.64 29.84
C ASP A 398 -17.36 -12.89 29.35
N GLY A 399 -16.42 -13.00 30.28
CA GLY A 399 -15.01 -13.19 29.96
C GLY A 399 -14.45 -12.01 29.17
N GLN A 400 -14.20 -12.21 27.88
CA GLN A 400 -13.64 -11.22 26.98
C GLN A 400 -14.70 -10.29 26.34
N ASN A 401 -15.98 -10.65 26.45
CA ASN A 401 -17.05 -9.94 25.74
C ASN A 401 -17.78 -8.96 26.66
N TYR A 402 -18.24 -7.87 26.09
CA TYR A 402 -19.26 -6.99 26.67
C TYR A 402 -19.92 -6.13 25.60
N VAL A 403 -21.10 -5.61 25.91
CA VAL A 403 -21.79 -4.64 25.04
C VAL A 403 -21.88 -3.30 25.76
N ALA A 404 -21.31 -2.27 25.18
CA ALA A 404 -21.46 -0.89 25.63
C ALA A 404 -22.83 -0.34 25.20
N HIS A 405 -23.50 0.44 26.06
CA HIS A 405 -24.82 1.02 25.81
C HIS A 405 -24.88 2.50 26.20
N TRP A 406 -25.83 3.23 25.58
CA TRP A 406 -26.12 4.62 25.91
C TRP A 406 -27.54 5.03 25.52
N ASP A 407 -28.01 6.11 26.07
CA ASP A 407 -29.29 6.68 25.70
C ASP A 407 -29.22 7.28 24.28
N ALA A 408 -30.31 7.13 23.54
CA ALA A 408 -30.41 7.73 22.20
C ALA A 408 -30.30 9.27 22.27
N ALA A 409 -29.62 9.87 21.31
CA ALA A 409 -29.58 11.31 21.16
C ALA A 409 -31.00 11.85 20.93
N PRO A 410 -31.41 12.93 21.62
CA PRO A 410 -32.73 13.53 21.42
C PRO A 410 -32.85 14.29 20.09
N GLU A 411 -31.73 14.72 19.52
CA GLU A 411 -31.65 15.39 18.22
C GLU A 411 -31.23 14.43 17.09
N THR A 412 -31.42 14.86 15.85
CA THR A 412 -30.91 14.10 14.68
C THR A 412 -29.38 14.16 14.66
N ILE A 413 -28.78 13.00 14.53
CA ILE A 413 -27.32 12.81 14.43
C ILE A 413 -26.97 11.99 13.19
N ASP A 414 -25.68 11.98 12.83
CA ASP A 414 -25.18 11.13 11.74
C ASP A 414 -24.77 9.76 12.29
N TYR A 415 -24.05 9.75 13.43
CA TYR A 415 -23.63 8.52 14.14
C TYR A 415 -23.16 8.85 15.57
N TYR A 416 -22.92 7.80 16.36
CA TYR A 416 -22.27 7.87 17.66
C TYR A 416 -20.77 7.57 17.52
N ILE A 417 -19.98 8.21 18.38
CA ILE A 417 -18.56 7.96 18.55
C ILE A 417 -18.36 7.34 19.93
N VAL A 418 -17.82 6.12 19.98
CA VAL A 418 -17.47 5.41 21.21
C VAL A 418 -15.97 5.53 21.41
N ASN A 419 -15.54 6.23 22.45
CA ASN A 419 -14.13 6.35 22.82
C ASN A 419 -13.82 5.31 23.88
N ARG A 420 -12.95 4.37 23.60
CA ARG A 420 -12.49 3.32 24.51
C ARG A 420 -11.06 3.59 24.96
N ILE A 421 -10.79 3.39 26.24
CA ILE A 421 -9.44 3.38 26.79
C ILE A 421 -9.26 2.07 27.54
N VAL A 422 -8.17 1.37 27.28
CA VAL A 422 -7.78 0.12 27.91
C VAL A 422 -6.65 0.41 28.91
N TYR A 423 -6.81 -0.08 30.13
CA TYR A 423 -5.82 0.00 31.19
C TYR A 423 -5.31 -1.41 31.55
N ASP A 424 -4.04 -1.52 31.89
CA ASP A 424 -3.44 -2.72 32.47
C ASP A 424 -3.74 -2.83 34.00
N ASP A 425 -3.22 -3.88 34.63
CA ASP A 425 -3.35 -4.13 36.06
C ASP A 425 -2.60 -3.11 36.95
N HIS A 426 -1.73 -2.30 36.37
CA HIS A 426 -1.02 -1.16 36.98
C HIS A 426 -1.72 0.18 36.74
N ASN A 427 -2.92 0.16 36.13
CA ASN A 427 -3.68 1.35 35.75
C ASN A 427 -2.94 2.26 34.75
N SER A 428 -2.07 1.68 33.92
CA SER A 428 -1.43 2.37 32.79
C SER A 428 -2.27 2.19 31.54
N ILE A 429 -2.37 3.25 30.72
CA ILE A 429 -3.08 3.17 29.43
C ILE A 429 -2.23 2.33 28.46
N VAL A 430 -2.80 1.24 27.97
CA VAL A 430 -2.18 0.37 26.97
C VAL A 430 -2.77 0.57 25.60
N GLU A 431 -4.03 1.07 25.51
CA GLU A 431 -4.70 1.33 24.24
C GLU A 431 -5.72 2.46 24.38
N SER A 432 -5.92 3.24 23.31
CA SER A 432 -6.94 4.27 23.20
C SER A 432 -7.48 4.28 21.78
N GLU A 433 -8.77 3.96 21.64
CA GLU A 433 -9.39 3.77 20.34
C GLU A 433 -10.72 4.50 20.24
N GLN A 434 -11.14 4.71 19.00
CA GLN A 434 -12.40 5.37 18.67
C GLN A 434 -13.16 4.54 17.62
N PHE A 435 -14.42 4.26 17.91
CA PHE A 435 -15.32 3.50 17.05
C PHE A 435 -16.53 4.35 16.68
N SER A 436 -17.17 4.06 15.57
CA SER A 436 -18.41 4.73 15.15
C SER A 436 -19.52 3.72 14.88
N THR A 437 -20.75 4.10 15.23
CA THR A 437 -21.95 3.28 15.00
C THR A 437 -23.20 4.16 14.90
N GLU A 438 -24.22 3.72 14.18
CA GLU A 438 -25.54 4.33 14.15
C GLU A 438 -26.45 3.80 15.27
N ASP A 439 -26.10 2.65 15.86
CA ASP A 439 -26.85 2.02 16.96
C ASP A 439 -26.55 2.66 18.31
N THR A 440 -27.42 2.43 19.29
CA THR A 440 -27.22 2.87 20.68
C THR A 440 -26.44 1.86 21.54
N SER A 441 -25.70 0.98 20.89
CA SER A 441 -24.83 -0.01 21.51
C SER A 441 -23.64 -0.36 20.62
N TYR A 442 -22.57 -0.90 21.23
CA TYR A 442 -21.40 -1.39 20.52
C TYR A 442 -20.80 -2.63 21.23
N PRO A 443 -20.62 -3.77 20.55
CA PRO A 443 -20.02 -4.97 21.12
C PRO A 443 -18.49 -4.89 21.12
N PHE A 444 -17.86 -5.39 22.18
CA PHE A 444 -16.43 -5.60 22.30
C PHE A 444 -16.17 -7.06 22.71
N ASP A 445 -15.09 -7.66 22.18
CA ASP A 445 -14.75 -9.08 22.37
C ASP A 445 -13.29 -9.32 22.78
N ASP A 446 -12.61 -8.26 23.23
CA ASP A 446 -11.16 -8.23 23.45
C ASP A 446 -10.74 -7.80 24.87
N LEU A 447 -11.64 -7.84 25.85
CA LEU A 447 -11.33 -7.58 27.26
C LEU A 447 -10.50 -8.74 27.84
N LEU A 448 -9.24 -8.48 28.16
CA LEU A 448 -8.31 -9.50 28.65
C LEU A 448 -8.25 -9.54 30.20
N PRO A 449 -7.83 -10.70 30.80
CA PRO A 449 -7.58 -10.78 32.21
C PRO A 449 -6.57 -9.74 32.70
N GLY A 450 -6.90 -9.05 33.80
CA GLY A 450 -6.07 -7.97 34.35
C GLY A 450 -6.27 -6.62 33.68
N GLN A 451 -7.08 -6.54 32.63
CA GLN A 451 -7.41 -5.26 31.98
C GLN A 451 -8.72 -4.67 32.54
N THR A 452 -8.78 -3.35 32.40
CA THR A 452 -9.98 -2.56 32.63
C THR A 452 -10.21 -1.67 31.41
N HIS A 453 -11.40 -1.79 30.81
CA HIS A 453 -11.81 -0.89 29.74
C HIS A 453 -12.67 0.23 30.32
N THR A 454 -12.50 1.44 29.81
CA THR A 454 -13.46 2.52 30.03
C THR A 454 -14.00 2.99 28.70
N TYR A 455 -15.25 3.41 28.65
CA TYR A 455 -15.80 4.04 27.48
C TYR A 455 -16.60 5.30 27.81
N THR A 456 -16.58 6.25 26.86
CA THR A 456 -17.45 7.40 26.77
C THR A 456 -18.06 7.45 25.37
N VAL A 457 -19.20 8.11 25.24
CA VAL A 457 -19.91 8.24 23.98
C VAL A 457 -20.18 9.69 23.66
N GLN A 458 -20.08 10.05 22.40
CA GLN A 458 -20.42 11.35 21.84
C GLN A 458 -21.35 11.15 20.64
N SER A 459 -22.24 12.08 20.39
CA SER A 459 -22.96 12.17 19.12
C SER A 459 -22.16 13.02 18.13
N TYR A 460 -22.27 12.68 16.83
CA TYR A 460 -21.64 13.41 15.74
C TYR A 460 -22.69 13.86 14.71
N ARG A 461 -22.59 15.10 14.26
CA ARG A 461 -23.37 15.61 13.14
C ARG A 461 -22.63 16.75 12.42
N LEU A 462 -22.54 16.65 11.10
CA LEU A 462 -22.04 17.70 10.21
C LEU A 462 -20.71 18.32 10.66
N GLY A 463 -19.76 17.51 11.14
CA GLY A 463 -18.44 17.97 11.60
C GLY A 463 -18.39 18.49 13.03
N TYR A 464 -19.46 18.30 13.83
CA TYR A 464 -19.53 18.65 15.25
C TYR A 464 -19.72 17.40 16.10
N THR A 465 -19.15 17.43 17.30
CA THR A 465 -19.33 16.39 18.32
C THR A 465 -19.93 16.97 19.57
N SER A 466 -20.76 16.20 20.28
CA SER A 466 -21.22 16.57 21.62
C SER A 466 -20.05 16.56 22.63
N ALA A 467 -20.28 17.09 23.82
CA ALA A 467 -19.41 16.78 24.95
C ALA A 467 -19.42 15.26 25.21
N PRO A 468 -18.31 14.66 25.72
CA PRO A 468 -18.29 13.25 26.11
C PRO A 468 -19.34 12.97 27.20
N SER A 469 -19.92 11.77 27.17
CA SER A 469 -20.80 11.26 28.22
C SER A 469 -20.05 11.05 29.55
N ASN A 470 -20.76 10.60 30.56
CA ASN A 470 -20.15 9.98 31.74
C ASN A 470 -19.30 8.77 31.32
N VAL A 471 -18.27 8.47 32.10
CA VAL A 471 -17.39 7.31 31.88
C VAL A 471 -18.06 6.07 32.48
N ILE A 472 -18.07 4.99 31.70
CA ILE A 472 -18.41 3.64 32.19
C ILE A 472 -17.12 2.84 32.26
N THR A 473 -16.97 2.07 33.32
CA THR A 473 -15.83 1.19 33.56
C THR A 473 -16.29 -0.26 33.49
N VAL A 474 -15.57 -1.06 32.67
CA VAL A 474 -15.79 -2.50 32.51
C VAL A 474 -14.50 -3.21 32.88
N ALA A 475 -14.51 -3.95 33.96
CA ALA A 475 -13.37 -4.75 34.37
C ALA A 475 -13.56 -6.20 33.92
N TYR A 476 -12.46 -6.88 33.59
CA TYR A 476 -12.50 -8.29 33.28
C TYR A 476 -13.13 -9.04 34.44
N SER A 477 -14.28 -9.65 34.17
CA SER A 477 -14.92 -10.57 35.14
C SER A 477 -14.35 -11.96 34.90
N ALA A 478 -13.60 -12.49 35.85
CA ALA A 478 -13.14 -13.89 35.83
C ALA A 478 -14.28 -14.90 35.88
N ILE A 479 -15.51 -14.44 35.75
CA ILE A 479 -16.69 -15.26 35.56
C ILE A 479 -16.80 -15.58 34.07
N ALA A 480 -15.85 -16.39 33.56
CA ALA A 480 -16.10 -17.16 32.35
C ALA A 480 -17.48 -17.81 32.46
N GLY A 481 -18.22 -17.84 31.38
CA GLY A 481 -19.54 -18.39 31.26
C GLY A 481 -19.69 -19.65 32.10
N VAL A 482 -20.77 -19.74 32.81
CA VAL A 482 -21.15 -20.95 33.60
C VAL A 482 -21.38 -22.04 32.57
N GLU A 483 -20.32 -22.78 32.18
CA GLU A 483 -20.56 -24.19 31.91
C GLU A 483 -21.19 -24.73 33.21
N ALA A 484 -22.40 -25.27 33.10
CA ALA A 484 -23.14 -25.80 34.21
C ALA A 484 -22.20 -26.64 35.05
N ASP A 485 -22.07 -26.29 36.35
CA ASP A 485 -21.18 -26.94 37.33
C ASP A 485 -21.27 -28.45 37.11
N LYS A 486 -20.31 -29.05 36.42
CA LYS A 486 -20.26 -30.50 36.28
C LYS A 486 -19.88 -31.02 37.64
N PRO A 487 -20.78 -31.71 38.36
CA PRO A 487 -20.51 -32.05 39.73
C PRO A 487 -19.40 -33.09 39.80
N ILE A 488 -18.30 -32.71 40.42
CA ILE A 488 -17.25 -33.62 40.86
C ILE A 488 -17.25 -33.68 42.37
N ALA A 489 -17.28 -34.87 42.93
CA ALA A 489 -17.14 -35.08 44.35
C ALA A 489 -15.86 -35.87 44.65
N PHE A 490 -15.11 -35.39 45.61
CA PHE A 490 -13.94 -36.06 46.15
C PHE A 490 -14.32 -36.69 47.50
N ILE A 491 -14.33 -38.02 47.57
CA ILE A 491 -14.75 -38.75 48.75
C ILE A 491 -13.51 -39.25 49.51
N PRO A 492 -13.20 -38.73 50.70
CA PRO A 492 -12.05 -39.20 51.45
C PRO A 492 -12.27 -40.66 51.92
N THR A 493 -11.24 -41.47 51.70
CA THR A 493 -11.18 -42.87 52.07
C THR A 493 -9.88 -43.16 52.80
N GLN A 494 -9.66 -44.39 53.24
CA GLN A 494 -8.41 -44.79 53.90
C GLN A 494 -7.27 -44.76 52.81
N GLY A 495 -6.26 -43.91 53.02
CA GLY A 495 -5.09 -43.81 52.16
C GLY A 495 -5.27 -42.95 50.89
N GLY A 496 -6.40 -42.21 50.75
CA GLY A 496 -6.58 -41.34 49.58
C GLY A 496 -7.99 -40.81 49.38
N VAL A 497 -8.30 -40.49 48.12
CA VAL A 497 -9.58 -39.92 47.72
C VAL A 497 -10.14 -40.70 46.54
N LEU A 498 -11.40 -41.09 46.59
CA LEU A 498 -12.17 -41.62 45.48
C LEU A 498 -12.87 -40.46 44.75
N VAL A 499 -12.75 -40.43 43.44
CA VAL A 499 -13.41 -39.42 42.58
C VAL A 499 -14.79 -39.95 42.16
N LYS A 500 -15.81 -39.09 42.25
CA LYS A 500 -17.14 -39.35 41.68
C LYS A 500 -17.54 -38.18 40.77
N CYS A 501 -17.75 -38.48 39.51
CA CYS A 501 -18.18 -37.51 38.50
C CYS A 501 -18.99 -38.22 37.39
N SER A 502 -19.85 -37.47 36.73
CA SER A 502 -20.65 -37.96 35.59
C SER A 502 -19.84 -37.99 34.26
N GLU A 503 -18.78 -37.19 34.18
CA GLU A 503 -17.89 -37.07 33.04
C GLU A 503 -16.45 -36.86 33.53
N PRO A 504 -15.43 -37.17 32.70
CA PRO A 504 -14.04 -36.87 33.02
C PRO A 504 -13.82 -35.37 33.28
N HIS A 505 -13.07 -35.04 34.32
CA HIS A 505 -12.68 -33.67 34.66
C HIS A 505 -11.20 -33.43 34.32
N HIS A 506 -10.92 -32.28 33.73
CA HIS A 506 -9.57 -31.85 33.37
C HIS A 506 -9.00 -30.90 34.42
N GLY A 507 -7.68 -30.97 34.63
CA GLY A 507 -6.95 -30.01 35.45
C GLY A 507 -7.37 -30.03 36.94
N VAL A 508 -7.14 -31.14 37.67
CA VAL A 508 -7.37 -31.19 39.13
C VAL A 508 -6.04 -30.93 39.86
N ASP A 509 -6.00 -29.86 40.64
CA ASP A 509 -4.88 -29.50 41.51
C ASP A 509 -5.15 -29.85 42.97
N ILE A 510 -4.13 -30.37 43.63
CA ILE A 510 -4.17 -30.77 45.03
C ILE A 510 -3.15 -29.95 45.83
N TYR A 511 -3.60 -29.32 46.89
CA TYR A 511 -2.79 -28.50 47.78
C TYR A 511 -2.86 -29.00 49.20
N THR A 512 -1.81 -28.80 50.00
CA THR A 512 -1.88 -28.94 51.48
C THR A 512 -2.74 -27.82 52.07
N ALA A 513 -3.13 -27.94 53.32
CA ALA A 513 -3.85 -26.90 54.07
C ALA A 513 -3.04 -25.58 54.18
N SER A 514 -1.72 -25.64 54.04
CA SER A 514 -0.84 -24.47 54.03
C SER A 514 -0.67 -23.84 52.63
N GLY A 515 -1.35 -24.36 51.60
CA GLY A 515 -1.30 -23.84 50.22
C GLY A 515 -0.15 -24.38 49.37
N GLN A 516 0.65 -25.33 49.84
CA GLN A 516 1.70 -25.95 49.06
C GLN A 516 1.06 -26.90 48.03
N HIS A 517 1.44 -26.74 46.74
CA HIS A 517 1.00 -27.62 45.66
C HIS A 517 1.59 -29.02 45.84
N VAL A 518 0.75 -30.03 45.79
CA VAL A 518 1.11 -31.43 46.02
C VAL A 518 1.14 -32.22 44.73
N LYS A 519 0.10 -32.06 43.89
CA LYS A 519 -0.05 -32.83 42.65
C LYS A 519 -1.00 -32.15 41.69
N HIS A 520 -0.68 -32.25 40.39
CA HIS A 520 -1.58 -31.92 39.29
C HIS A 520 -2.01 -33.21 38.58
N LEU A 521 -3.29 -33.30 38.25
CA LEU A 521 -3.85 -34.41 37.49
C LEU A 521 -4.50 -33.84 36.23
N ASN A 522 -4.00 -34.21 35.07
CA ASN A 522 -4.50 -33.71 33.80
C ASN A 522 -5.95 -34.10 33.52
N VAL A 523 -6.32 -35.32 33.86
CA VAL A 523 -7.68 -35.86 33.76
C VAL A 523 -7.97 -36.77 34.94
N VAL A 524 -9.16 -36.66 35.48
CA VAL A 524 -9.71 -37.59 36.47
C VAL A 524 -11.10 -38.06 36.04
N SER A 525 -11.37 -39.35 36.19
CA SER A 525 -12.60 -40.00 35.76
C SER A 525 -13.37 -40.53 36.97
N ASN A 526 -14.64 -40.94 36.76
CA ASN A 526 -15.43 -41.57 37.80
C ASN A 526 -14.74 -42.84 38.30
N ASP A 527 -14.73 -43.01 39.61
CA ASP A 527 -14.08 -44.12 40.33
C ASP A 527 -12.54 -44.12 40.34
N ASP A 528 -11.90 -43.06 39.84
CA ASP A 528 -10.46 -42.88 40.01
C ASP A 528 -10.09 -42.74 41.48
N PHE A 529 -9.01 -43.41 41.90
CA PHE A 529 -8.48 -43.33 43.25
C PHE A 529 -7.16 -42.56 43.29
N ILE A 530 -7.16 -41.47 44.04
CA ILE A 530 -5.97 -40.59 44.19
C ILE A 530 -5.31 -40.93 45.53
N TYR A 531 -4.14 -41.59 45.48
CA TYR A 531 -3.35 -41.87 46.68
C TYR A 531 -2.80 -40.59 47.29
N LEU A 532 -3.12 -40.35 48.58
CA LEU A 532 -2.61 -39.23 49.36
C LEU A 532 -2.27 -39.69 50.77
N PRO A 533 -1.13 -39.31 51.33
CA PRO A 533 -0.80 -39.56 52.74
C PRO A 533 -1.83 -38.97 53.68
N GLN A 534 -1.82 -39.41 54.94
CA GLN A 534 -2.66 -38.85 56.00
C GLN A 534 -2.39 -37.32 56.11
N GLY A 535 -3.44 -36.51 56.03
CA GLY A 535 -3.32 -35.06 56.05
C GLY A 535 -4.60 -34.31 55.66
N ILE A 536 -4.49 -32.99 55.60
CA ILE A 536 -5.59 -32.12 55.17
C ILE A 536 -5.18 -31.54 53.81
N TYR A 537 -6.07 -31.71 52.82
CA TYR A 537 -5.84 -31.28 51.46
C TYR A 537 -6.99 -30.41 50.97
N ILE A 538 -6.67 -29.53 50.00
CA ILE A 538 -7.62 -28.75 49.25
C ILE A 538 -7.50 -29.21 47.78
N MET A 539 -8.61 -29.70 47.23
CA MET A 539 -8.69 -30.14 45.83
C MET A 539 -9.48 -29.12 45.04
N ARG A 540 -8.92 -28.72 43.90
CA ARG A 540 -9.50 -27.75 42.96
C ARG A 540 -9.51 -28.34 41.58
N SER A 541 -10.66 -28.35 40.90
CA SER A 541 -10.77 -28.66 39.50
C SER A 541 -10.94 -27.36 38.70
N THR A 542 -10.37 -27.26 37.50
CA THR A 542 -10.56 -26.14 36.57
C THR A 542 -12.01 -26.01 36.10
N THR A 543 -12.78 -27.11 36.16
CA THR A 543 -14.19 -27.20 35.75
C THR A 543 -15.19 -27.13 36.90
N CYS A 544 -14.73 -27.03 38.17
CA CYS A 544 -15.58 -26.92 39.37
C CYS A 544 -15.09 -25.77 40.26
N ARG A 545 -15.94 -24.76 40.45
CA ARG A 545 -15.58 -23.49 41.14
C ARG A 545 -15.29 -23.61 42.63
N LYS A 546 -15.83 -24.63 43.33
CA LYS A 546 -15.65 -24.73 44.78
C LYS A 546 -14.53 -25.70 45.11
N PRO A 547 -13.41 -25.23 45.67
CA PRO A 547 -12.40 -26.12 46.21
C PRO A 547 -13.00 -26.96 47.34
N GLN A 548 -12.67 -28.25 47.34
CA GLN A 548 -13.16 -29.18 48.36
C GLN A 548 -12.03 -29.50 49.34
N LYS A 549 -12.31 -29.34 50.64
CA LYS A 549 -11.39 -29.69 51.71
C LYS A 549 -11.55 -31.15 52.08
N MET A 550 -10.46 -31.90 52.02
CA MET A 550 -10.40 -33.34 52.34
C MET A 550 -9.56 -33.58 53.58
N VAL A 551 -10.01 -34.50 54.39
CA VAL A 551 -9.24 -35.01 55.55
C VAL A 551 -8.99 -36.48 55.29
N ILE A 552 -7.75 -36.85 55.01
CA ILE A 552 -7.32 -38.22 54.80
C ILE A 552 -6.82 -38.75 56.14
N ARG A 553 -7.40 -39.86 56.62
CA ARG A 553 -7.10 -40.49 57.90
C ARG A 553 -6.28 -41.75 57.75
#